data_d860d994367b2339fb5c380822eb7f62
#
_entry.id   d860d994367b2339fb5c380822eb7f62
#
_cell.length_a   1.000
_cell.length_b   1.000
_cell.length_c   1.000
_cell.angle_alpha   90.00
_cell.angle_beta   90.00
_cell.angle_gamma   90.00
#
_symmetry.space_group_name_H-M   'P 1'
#
loop_
_entity.id
_entity.type
_entity.pdbx_description
1 polymer ?
#
loop_
_entity_poly.entity_id
_entity_poly.type
_entity_poly.pdbx_seq_one_letter_code
_entity_poly.pdbx_strand_id
1 'polypeptide(L)'
;MREIIPPVVCPACSTKLELVNDQLFCRNPNCPAQWDKKVEAFVSTLKIKGFGPATINKLQVQDYNEIYELSVSEIQEKLGSEKMAVKLFDEIQKSKSAKLVDLIPAFSIPLIGRSASQKLCDTISHIEDISEKSCTEAGIGPKATANLLKWLETEYYPSDYKTILPFKWNNKITRKKEVNGVVCISGKLKSYPTKAHAEKVLNQYGFVVKSSLTKEVSILVNESGIESAKTQTARDRGVKIINNLNKFLGEI
;
A
#
# COMPACT_ATOMS: atom_id res chain seq x y z
N MET A 1 30.63 -38.84 2.39
CA MET A 1 29.82 -37.63 2.13
C MET A 1 30.69 -36.61 1.44
N ARG A 2 30.24 -36.01 0.33
CA ARG A 2 31.01 -34.90 -0.30
C ARG A 2 30.77 -33.65 0.53
N GLU A 3 31.81 -33.00 0.98
CA GLU A 3 31.74 -31.74 1.70
C GLU A 3 31.22 -30.65 0.76
N ILE A 4 30.13 -29.96 1.14
CA ILE A 4 29.58 -28.87 0.34
C ILE A 4 30.35 -27.61 0.71
N ILE A 5 31.25 -27.18 -0.18
CA ILE A 5 31.99 -25.92 -0.01
C ILE A 5 31.10 -24.77 -0.53
N PRO A 6 30.68 -23.82 0.32
CA PRO A 6 29.88 -22.68 -0.13
C PRO A 6 30.68 -21.77 -1.06
N PRO A 7 30.08 -21.18 -2.10
CA PRO A 7 30.78 -20.30 -3.01
C PRO A 7 31.26 -19.02 -2.31
N VAL A 8 32.44 -18.55 -2.65
CA VAL A 8 33.02 -17.30 -2.12
C VAL A 8 32.61 -16.09 -2.94
N VAL A 9 32.29 -16.31 -4.22
CA VAL A 9 31.87 -15.26 -5.16
C VAL A 9 30.51 -15.58 -5.74
N CYS A 10 29.79 -14.54 -6.13
CA CYS A 10 28.48 -14.67 -6.78
C CYS A 10 28.63 -15.35 -8.14
N PRO A 11 27.89 -16.42 -8.43
CA PRO A 11 27.99 -17.12 -9.72
C PRO A 11 27.50 -16.29 -10.91
N ALA A 12 26.67 -15.25 -10.66
CA ALA A 12 26.10 -14.42 -11.71
C ALA A 12 26.93 -13.17 -12.05
N CYS A 13 27.69 -12.61 -11.07
CA CYS A 13 28.42 -11.35 -11.28
C CYS A 13 29.85 -11.36 -10.72
N SER A 14 30.32 -12.49 -10.20
CA SER A 14 31.67 -12.69 -9.64
C SER A 14 32.03 -11.77 -8.45
N THR A 15 31.09 -10.98 -7.95
CA THR A 15 31.30 -10.16 -6.74
C THR A 15 31.41 -11.05 -5.50
N LYS A 16 32.31 -10.70 -4.58
CA LYS A 16 32.48 -11.41 -3.31
C LYS A 16 31.15 -11.47 -2.54
N LEU A 17 30.79 -12.66 -2.08
CA LEU A 17 29.60 -12.86 -1.26
C LEU A 17 29.86 -12.51 0.20
N GLU A 18 28.83 -11.99 0.85
CA GLU A 18 28.81 -11.71 2.29
C GLU A 18 27.99 -12.79 3.00
N LEU A 19 28.56 -13.37 4.04
CA LEU A 19 27.87 -14.33 4.92
C LEU A 19 27.20 -13.59 6.07
N VAL A 20 25.88 -13.65 6.15
CA VAL A 20 25.10 -13.04 7.24
C VAL A 20 24.08 -14.06 7.74
N ASN A 21 24.14 -14.42 9.02
CA ASN A 21 23.26 -15.43 9.63
C ASN A 21 23.19 -16.73 8.81
N ASP A 22 24.33 -17.29 8.46
CA ASP A 22 24.49 -18.51 7.66
C ASP A 22 23.89 -18.46 6.25
N GLN A 23 23.56 -17.27 5.75
CA GLN A 23 23.09 -17.03 4.38
C GLN A 23 24.10 -16.20 3.59
N LEU A 24 24.30 -16.57 2.32
CA LEU A 24 25.20 -15.86 1.41
C LEU A 24 24.44 -14.78 0.64
N PHE A 25 24.96 -13.55 0.71
CA PHE A 25 24.37 -12.38 0.05
C PHE A 25 25.35 -11.79 -0.98
N CYS A 26 24.86 -11.54 -2.19
CA CYS A 26 25.51 -10.68 -3.15
C CYS A 26 25.07 -9.24 -2.92
N ARG A 27 26.03 -8.34 -2.63
CA ARG A 27 25.73 -6.90 -2.39
C ARG A 27 25.92 -6.03 -3.62
N ASN A 28 26.22 -6.61 -4.76
CA ASN A 28 26.34 -5.86 -6.02
C ASN A 28 24.95 -5.41 -6.51
N PRO A 29 24.63 -4.10 -6.52
CA PRO A 29 23.33 -3.60 -6.96
C PRO A 29 23.06 -3.90 -8.45
N ASN A 30 24.12 -4.06 -9.24
CA ASN A 30 24.06 -4.36 -10.68
C ASN A 30 24.17 -5.86 -10.98
N CYS A 31 23.91 -6.73 -10.01
CA CYS A 31 23.95 -8.17 -10.24
C CYS A 31 22.74 -8.62 -11.08
N PRO A 32 22.94 -9.29 -12.24
CA PRO A 32 21.83 -9.73 -13.08
C PRO A 32 20.81 -10.60 -12.34
N ALA A 33 21.28 -11.53 -11.50
CA ALA A 33 20.40 -12.39 -10.71
C ALA A 33 19.55 -11.62 -9.66
N GLN A 34 19.94 -10.41 -9.27
CA GLN A 34 19.11 -9.55 -8.40
C GLN A 34 18.04 -8.82 -9.22
N TRP A 35 18.37 -8.42 -10.46
CA TRP A 35 17.40 -7.78 -11.34
C TRP A 35 16.24 -8.71 -11.68
N ASP A 36 16.50 -9.97 -12.02
CA ASP A 36 15.43 -10.97 -12.25
C ASP A 36 14.46 -11.03 -11.06
N LYS A 37 15.02 -11.03 -9.84
CA LYS A 37 14.20 -11.06 -8.62
C LYS A 37 13.46 -9.74 -8.34
N LYS A 38 14.07 -8.60 -8.66
CA LYS A 38 13.42 -7.29 -8.57
C LYS A 38 12.25 -7.20 -9.56
N VAL A 39 12.44 -7.61 -10.81
CA VAL A 39 11.40 -7.65 -11.84
C VAL A 39 10.27 -8.61 -11.44
N GLU A 40 10.60 -9.83 -10.95
CA GLU A 40 9.63 -10.80 -10.46
C GLU A 40 8.76 -10.22 -9.31
N ALA A 41 9.40 -9.59 -8.34
CA ALA A 41 8.72 -8.95 -7.21
C ALA A 41 7.83 -7.78 -7.67
N PHE A 42 8.31 -6.98 -8.62
CA PHE A 42 7.59 -5.86 -9.21
C PHE A 42 6.29 -6.31 -9.90
N VAL A 43 6.38 -7.23 -10.84
CA VAL A 43 5.22 -7.73 -11.59
C VAL A 43 4.23 -8.48 -10.69
N SER A 44 4.73 -9.20 -9.69
CA SER A 44 3.91 -9.90 -8.68
C SER A 44 3.14 -8.91 -7.80
N THR A 45 3.81 -7.87 -7.30
CA THR A 45 3.21 -6.83 -6.45
C THR A 45 2.13 -6.05 -7.19
N LEU A 46 2.38 -5.71 -8.46
CA LEU A 46 1.43 -5.04 -9.35
C LEU A 46 0.38 -5.99 -9.94
N LYS A 47 0.47 -7.28 -9.62
CA LYS A 47 -0.48 -8.33 -10.04
C LYS A 47 -0.61 -8.46 -11.56
N ILE A 48 0.49 -8.31 -12.29
CA ILE A 48 0.52 -8.50 -13.76
C ILE A 48 0.45 -10.01 -14.03
N LYS A 49 -0.77 -10.50 -14.29
CA LYS A 49 -1.02 -11.92 -14.48
C LYS A 49 -0.36 -12.44 -15.74
N GLY A 50 0.23 -13.64 -15.64
CA GLY A 50 0.95 -14.26 -16.75
C GLY A 50 2.42 -13.83 -16.86
N PHE A 51 2.88 -12.87 -16.04
CA PHE A 51 4.24 -12.39 -16.03
C PHE A 51 5.06 -13.06 -14.90
N GLY A 52 5.14 -14.39 -14.93
CA GLY A 52 5.93 -15.16 -13.95
C GLY A 52 7.39 -15.35 -14.37
N PRO A 53 8.22 -16.03 -13.54
CA PRO A 53 9.64 -16.22 -13.79
C PRO A 53 9.95 -16.82 -15.18
N ALA A 54 9.19 -17.81 -15.62
CA ALA A 54 9.36 -18.41 -16.95
C ALA A 54 9.08 -17.42 -18.08
N THR A 55 8.13 -16.50 -17.90
CA THR A 55 7.82 -15.45 -18.86
C THR A 55 8.88 -14.37 -18.87
N ILE A 56 9.38 -13.94 -17.70
CA ILE A 56 10.50 -12.99 -17.57
C ILE A 56 11.71 -13.52 -18.33
N ASN A 57 12.09 -14.77 -18.09
CA ASN A 57 13.23 -15.40 -18.78
C ASN A 57 13.05 -15.48 -20.30
N LYS A 58 11.84 -15.82 -20.79
CA LYS A 58 11.56 -15.88 -22.23
C LYS A 58 11.57 -14.49 -22.88
N LEU A 59 11.01 -13.50 -22.22
CA LEU A 59 10.96 -12.12 -22.71
C LEU A 59 12.31 -11.41 -22.54
N GLN A 60 13.21 -11.94 -21.69
CA GLN A 60 14.52 -11.39 -21.41
C GLN A 60 14.47 -9.94 -20.86
N VAL A 61 13.42 -9.64 -20.07
CA VAL A 61 13.25 -8.34 -19.43
C VAL A 61 14.26 -8.18 -18.30
N GLN A 62 15.05 -7.12 -18.35
CA GLN A 62 16.10 -6.82 -17.37
C GLN A 62 15.86 -5.55 -16.56
N ASP A 63 14.89 -4.71 -16.96
CA ASP A 63 14.55 -3.48 -16.26
C ASP A 63 13.01 -3.29 -16.24
N TYR A 64 12.53 -2.42 -15.36
CA TYR A 64 11.10 -2.12 -15.21
C TYR A 64 10.50 -1.42 -16.43
N ASN A 65 11.24 -0.53 -17.08
CA ASN A 65 10.78 0.18 -18.28
C ASN A 65 10.55 -0.76 -19.45
N GLU A 66 11.41 -1.77 -19.64
CA GLU A 66 11.28 -2.76 -20.71
C GLU A 66 9.93 -3.49 -20.67
N ILE A 67 9.35 -3.69 -19.46
CA ILE A 67 8.01 -4.27 -19.30
C ILE A 67 6.97 -3.47 -20.08
N TYR A 68 7.08 -2.13 -20.06
CA TYR A 68 6.09 -1.21 -20.63
C TYR A 68 6.37 -0.83 -22.09
N GLU A 69 7.53 -1.20 -22.60
CA GLU A 69 7.94 -1.05 -24.00
C GLU A 69 7.52 -2.27 -24.85
N LEU A 70 7.23 -3.42 -24.21
CA LEU A 70 6.83 -4.64 -24.91
C LEU A 70 5.58 -4.43 -25.77
N SER A 71 5.68 -4.82 -27.06
CA SER A 71 4.56 -4.91 -27.98
C SER A 71 3.92 -6.31 -27.97
N VAL A 72 2.69 -6.40 -28.45
CA VAL A 72 2.00 -7.71 -28.61
C VAL A 72 2.79 -8.63 -29.52
N SER A 73 3.39 -8.08 -30.61
CA SER A 73 4.18 -8.85 -31.59
C SER A 73 5.42 -9.48 -30.96
N GLU A 74 6.18 -8.73 -30.17
CA GLU A 74 7.38 -9.23 -29.46
C GLU A 74 7.02 -10.30 -28.43
N ILE A 75 5.94 -10.06 -27.66
CA ILE A 75 5.44 -11.05 -26.69
C ILE A 75 5.03 -12.33 -27.42
N GLN A 76 4.33 -12.22 -28.55
CA GLN A 76 3.88 -13.35 -29.34
C GLN A 76 5.06 -14.14 -29.91
N GLU A 77 6.07 -13.47 -30.47
CA GLU A 77 7.27 -14.10 -31.01
C GLU A 77 7.99 -14.92 -29.93
N LYS A 78 8.19 -14.34 -28.75
CA LYS A 78 8.94 -15.00 -27.66
C LYS A 78 8.13 -16.07 -26.90
N LEU A 79 6.81 -15.91 -26.79
CA LEU A 79 5.94 -16.88 -26.09
C LEU A 79 5.35 -17.95 -27.02
N GLY A 80 5.33 -17.73 -28.35
CA GLY A 80 4.77 -18.65 -29.33
C GLY A 80 3.24 -18.73 -29.33
N SER A 81 2.52 -17.74 -28.76
CA SER A 81 1.06 -17.75 -28.65
C SER A 81 0.47 -16.34 -28.65
N GLU A 82 -0.29 -16.02 -29.70
CA GLU A 82 -1.02 -14.75 -29.81
C GLU A 82 -1.97 -14.52 -28.65
N LYS A 83 -2.76 -15.54 -28.29
CA LYS A 83 -3.73 -15.46 -27.19
C LYS A 83 -3.07 -15.12 -25.84
N MET A 84 -1.87 -15.68 -25.58
CA MET A 84 -1.11 -15.37 -24.37
C MET A 84 -0.52 -13.95 -24.45
N ALA A 85 -0.03 -13.55 -25.60
CA ALA A 85 0.55 -12.24 -25.84
C ALA A 85 -0.46 -11.12 -25.58
N VAL A 86 -1.66 -11.21 -26.19
CA VAL A 86 -2.73 -10.22 -25.99
C VAL A 86 -3.12 -10.14 -24.52
N LYS A 87 -3.34 -11.29 -23.86
CA LYS A 87 -3.69 -11.30 -22.43
C LYS A 87 -2.62 -10.65 -21.55
N LEU A 88 -1.35 -10.99 -21.79
CA LEU A 88 -0.24 -10.42 -21.02
C LEU A 88 -0.11 -8.94 -21.25
N PHE A 89 -0.21 -8.49 -22.50
CA PHE A 89 -0.18 -7.07 -22.86
C PHE A 89 -1.31 -6.31 -22.17
N ASP A 90 -2.54 -6.84 -22.15
CA ASP A 90 -3.68 -6.23 -21.44
C ASP A 90 -3.41 -6.08 -19.93
N GLU A 91 -2.80 -7.09 -19.29
CA GLU A 91 -2.44 -7.02 -17.87
C GLU A 91 -1.34 -5.98 -17.63
N ILE A 92 -0.36 -5.85 -18.53
CA ILE A 92 0.65 -4.78 -18.49
C ILE A 92 -0.02 -3.41 -18.60
N GLN A 93 -0.94 -3.21 -19.57
CA GLN A 93 -1.64 -1.92 -19.73
C GLN A 93 -2.49 -1.58 -18.49
N LYS A 94 -3.17 -2.55 -17.88
CA LYS A 94 -3.92 -2.35 -16.63
C LYS A 94 -3.04 -1.90 -15.49
N SER A 95 -1.82 -2.44 -15.39
CA SER A 95 -0.88 -2.09 -14.31
C SER A 95 -0.44 -0.63 -14.36
N LYS A 96 -0.50 0.05 -15.50
CA LYS A 96 -0.20 1.50 -15.66
C LYS A 96 -1.09 2.40 -14.78
N SER A 97 -2.24 1.89 -14.37
CA SER A 97 -3.17 2.57 -13.46
C SER A 97 -2.90 2.33 -11.97
N ALA A 98 -1.79 1.67 -11.64
CA ALA A 98 -1.41 1.37 -10.26
C ALA A 98 -1.29 2.66 -9.42
N LYS A 99 -1.78 2.60 -8.19
CA LYS A 99 -1.71 3.72 -7.26
C LYS A 99 -0.35 3.77 -6.59
N LEU A 100 0.06 4.95 -6.12
CA LEU A 100 1.34 5.14 -5.43
C LEU A 100 1.51 4.16 -4.25
N VAL A 101 0.43 3.85 -3.53
CA VAL A 101 0.43 2.87 -2.43
C VAL A 101 0.83 1.45 -2.84
N ASP A 102 0.54 1.06 -4.06
CA ASP A 102 0.90 -0.25 -4.63
C ASP A 102 2.25 -0.19 -5.37
N LEU A 103 2.64 0.98 -5.87
CA LEU A 103 3.91 1.20 -6.58
C LEU A 103 5.12 1.15 -5.64
N ILE A 104 5.10 1.88 -4.52
CA ILE A 104 6.25 1.96 -3.62
C ILE A 104 6.75 0.57 -3.19
N PRO A 105 5.90 -0.37 -2.70
CA PRO A 105 6.36 -1.70 -2.35
C PRO A 105 6.78 -2.56 -3.54
N ALA A 106 6.36 -2.25 -4.77
CA ALA A 106 6.72 -3.00 -5.96
C ALA A 106 8.24 -2.91 -6.27
N PHE A 107 8.89 -1.82 -5.89
CA PHE A 107 10.34 -1.63 -6.05
C PHE A 107 11.20 -2.41 -5.04
N SER A 108 10.59 -3.27 -4.21
CA SER A 108 11.30 -4.14 -3.26
C SER A 108 12.25 -3.40 -2.31
N ILE A 109 11.88 -2.18 -1.92
CA ILE A 109 12.65 -1.38 -0.97
C ILE A 109 12.65 -2.08 0.40
N PRO A 110 13.83 -2.37 1.00
CA PRO A 110 13.88 -3.11 2.26
C PRO A 110 13.08 -2.43 3.37
N LEU A 111 12.26 -3.20 4.09
CA LEU A 111 11.37 -2.76 5.17
C LEU A 111 10.18 -1.88 4.72
N ILE A 112 10.01 -1.63 3.44
CA ILE A 112 8.89 -0.88 2.87
C ILE A 112 7.91 -1.86 2.21
N GLY A 113 6.99 -2.37 3.00
CA GLY A 113 5.88 -3.18 2.52
C GLY A 113 4.59 -2.34 2.37
N ARG A 114 3.48 -3.02 2.05
CA ARG A 114 2.19 -2.39 1.81
C ARG A 114 1.69 -1.53 2.98
N SER A 115 1.90 -1.97 4.23
CA SER A 115 1.48 -1.21 5.42
C SER A 115 2.26 0.10 5.59
N ALA A 116 3.57 0.08 5.32
CA ALA A 116 4.41 1.28 5.37
C ALA A 116 4.04 2.24 4.24
N SER A 117 3.85 1.71 3.02
CA SER A 117 3.40 2.47 1.86
C SER A 117 2.04 3.14 2.09
N GLN A 118 1.08 2.43 2.70
CA GLN A 118 -0.22 3.01 3.02
C GLN A 118 -0.11 4.20 3.98
N LYS A 119 0.65 4.04 5.08
CA LYS A 119 0.88 5.12 6.05
C LYS A 119 1.54 6.33 5.41
N LEU A 120 2.53 6.09 4.54
CA LEU A 120 3.22 7.14 3.81
C LEU A 120 2.27 7.88 2.86
N CYS A 121 1.47 7.15 2.09
CA CYS A 121 0.49 7.72 1.16
C CYS A 121 -0.67 8.45 1.85
N ASP A 122 -0.91 8.22 3.14
CA ASP A 122 -1.85 9.02 3.95
C ASP A 122 -1.26 10.40 4.31
N THR A 123 0.07 10.58 4.17
CA THR A 123 0.81 11.78 4.57
C THR A 123 1.29 12.61 3.38
N ILE A 124 1.70 11.95 2.26
CA ILE A 124 2.27 12.60 1.09
C ILE A 124 1.30 12.69 -0.08
N SER A 125 1.42 13.74 -0.91
CA SER A 125 0.69 13.90 -2.18
C SER A 125 1.46 13.36 -3.38
N HIS A 126 2.78 13.45 -3.36
CA HIS A 126 3.69 13.03 -4.43
C HIS A 126 4.83 12.21 -3.86
N ILE A 127 5.44 11.37 -4.69
CA ILE A 127 6.61 10.59 -4.27
C ILE A 127 7.78 11.51 -3.86
N GLU A 128 7.87 12.67 -4.45
CA GLU A 128 8.90 13.70 -4.18
C GLU A 128 8.72 14.38 -2.81
N ASP A 129 7.55 14.23 -2.18
CA ASP A 129 7.29 14.73 -0.81
C ASP A 129 7.92 13.83 0.26
N ILE A 130 8.51 12.69 -0.15
CA ILE A 130 9.17 11.75 0.77
C ILE A 130 10.42 12.41 1.35
N SER A 131 10.45 12.53 2.67
CA SER A 131 11.52 13.13 3.46
C SER A 131 11.58 12.46 4.83
N GLU A 132 12.62 12.72 5.62
CA GLU A 132 12.67 12.25 7.01
C GLU A 132 11.45 12.72 7.81
N LYS A 133 11.01 13.97 7.58
CA LYS A 133 9.86 14.56 8.23
C LYS A 133 8.58 13.81 7.88
N SER A 134 8.26 13.63 6.60
CA SER A 134 7.04 12.93 6.16
C SER A 134 7.03 11.46 6.59
N CYS A 135 8.18 10.79 6.59
CA CYS A 135 8.32 9.42 7.10
C CYS A 135 8.06 9.33 8.61
N THR A 136 8.57 10.29 9.39
CA THR A 136 8.32 10.37 10.84
C THR A 136 6.85 10.62 11.12
N GLU A 137 6.21 11.55 10.43
CA GLU A 137 4.77 11.84 10.53
C GLU A 137 3.93 10.62 10.15
N ALA A 138 4.35 9.84 9.16
CA ALA A 138 3.73 8.57 8.77
C ALA A 138 3.99 7.42 9.76
N GLY A 139 4.83 7.61 10.78
CA GLY A 139 5.20 6.57 11.73
C GLY A 139 6.04 5.45 11.11
N ILE A 140 6.93 5.80 10.17
CA ILE A 140 7.92 4.90 9.56
C ILE A 140 9.19 4.95 10.39
N GLY A 141 9.71 3.78 10.77
CA GLY A 141 10.90 3.67 11.59
C GLY A 141 12.18 4.12 10.87
N PRO A 142 13.24 4.53 11.61
CA PRO A 142 14.43 5.17 11.04
C PRO A 142 15.18 4.31 10.01
N LYS A 143 15.26 2.99 10.19
CA LYS A 143 15.90 2.09 9.21
C LYS A 143 15.11 2.03 7.90
N ALA A 144 13.78 1.96 7.96
CA ALA A 144 12.93 1.94 6.79
C ALA A 144 12.96 3.30 6.05
N THR A 145 12.99 4.41 6.80
CA THR A 145 13.18 5.77 6.25
C THR A 145 14.50 5.88 5.50
N ALA A 146 15.61 5.45 6.12
CA ALA A 146 16.92 5.48 5.47
C ALA A 146 16.95 4.65 4.16
N ASN A 147 16.33 3.47 4.15
CA ASN A 147 16.23 2.64 2.94
C ASN A 147 15.42 3.33 1.84
N LEU A 148 14.33 3.98 2.20
CA LEU A 148 13.46 4.68 1.26
C LEU A 148 14.15 5.90 0.63
N LEU A 149 14.81 6.72 1.45
CA LEU A 149 15.58 7.88 0.97
C LEU A 149 16.76 7.45 0.10
N LYS A 150 17.49 6.40 0.53
CA LYS A 150 18.56 5.82 -0.28
C LYS A 150 18.05 5.34 -1.65
N TRP A 151 16.91 4.66 -1.69
CA TRP A 151 16.31 4.21 -2.95
C TRP A 151 15.96 5.39 -3.87
N LEU A 152 15.41 6.47 -3.33
CA LEU A 152 15.15 7.70 -4.12
C LEU A 152 16.44 8.23 -4.74
N GLU A 153 17.53 8.31 -3.98
CA GLU A 153 18.82 8.85 -4.42
C GLU A 153 19.56 7.93 -5.38
N THR A 154 19.47 6.62 -5.18
CA THR A 154 20.30 5.66 -5.94
C THR A 154 19.59 4.97 -7.09
N GLU A 155 18.25 4.91 -7.07
CA GLU A 155 17.46 4.23 -8.10
C GLU A 155 16.43 5.18 -8.76
N TYR A 156 15.57 5.83 -7.98
CA TYR A 156 14.44 6.60 -8.54
C TYR A 156 14.89 7.80 -9.37
N TYR A 157 15.71 8.69 -8.80
CA TYR A 157 16.19 9.89 -9.52
C TYR A 157 17.20 9.57 -10.61
N PRO A 158 18.25 8.74 -10.37
CA PRO A 158 19.24 8.44 -11.42
C PRO A 158 18.66 7.71 -12.62
N SER A 159 17.64 6.85 -12.41
CA SER A 159 16.98 6.13 -13.50
C SER A 159 15.85 6.92 -14.15
N ASP A 160 15.56 8.14 -13.69
CA ASP A 160 14.45 8.97 -14.15
C ASP A 160 13.10 8.24 -14.23
N TYR A 161 12.79 7.43 -13.21
CA TYR A 161 11.56 6.61 -13.19
C TYR A 161 10.29 7.46 -13.33
N LYS A 162 10.35 8.72 -12.96
CA LYS A 162 9.24 9.66 -13.12
C LYS A 162 8.84 9.82 -14.58
N THR A 163 9.80 9.88 -15.48
CA THR A 163 9.60 10.10 -16.92
C THR A 163 9.44 8.80 -17.68
N ILE A 164 10.27 7.80 -17.38
CA ILE A 164 10.31 6.57 -18.19
C ILE A 164 9.24 5.54 -17.81
N LEU A 165 8.76 5.53 -16.57
CA LEU A 165 7.70 4.63 -16.16
C LEU A 165 6.32 5.27 -16.30
N PRO A 166 5.31 4.57 -16.83
CA PRO A 166 4.02 5.13 -17.20
C PRO A 166 3.06 5.31 -16.01
N PHE A 167 3.59 5.66 -14.85
CA PHE A 167 2.79 5.77 -13.63
C PHE A 167 2.47 7.20 -13.22
N LYS A 168 1.39 7.34 -12.47
CA LYS A 168 1.07 8.57 -11.76
C LYS A 168 1.74 8.54 -10.39
N TRP A 169 2.82 9.28 -10.22
CA TRP A 169 3.60 9.40 -8.98
C TRP A 169 2.96 10.31 -7.94
N ASN A 170 1.67 10.57 -8.10
CA ASN A 170 0.88 11.37 -7.18
C ASN A 170 -0.18 10.51 -6.48
N ASN A 171 -0.56 10.95 -5.31
CA ASN A 171 -1.63 10.38 -4.51
C ASN A 171 -2.67 11.48 -4.24
N LYS A 172 -3.96 11.15 -4.38
CA LYS A 172 -4.97 12.02 -3.78
C LYS A 172 -4.93 11.73 -2.28
N ILE A 173 -4.33 12.64 -1.51
CA ILE A 173 -4.49 12.58 -0.07
C ILE A 173 -5.99 12.65 0.17
N THR A 174 -6.60 11.53 0.44
CA THR A 174 -7.82 11.53 1.23
C THR A 174 -7.36 11.95 2.62
N ARG A 175 -7.26 13.28 2.87
CA ARG A 175 -7.10 13.77 4.24
C ARG A 175 -8.05 12.91 5.06
N LYS A 176 -7.53 12.19 6.06
CA LYS A 176 -8.39 11.64 7.11
C LYS A 176 -9.25 12.84 7.48
N LYS A 177 -10.56 12.83 7.13
CA LYS A 177 -11.49 13.83 7.62
C LYS A 177 -11.18 13.87 9.10
N GLU A 178 -10.87 15.04 9.65
CA GLU A 178 -10.72 15.20 11.09
C GLU A 178 -11.92 14.47 11.68
N VAL A 179 -11.61 13.40 12.42
CA VAL A 179 -12.66 12.56 12.97
C VAL A 179 -13.19 13.34 14.15
N ASN A 180 -14.34 13.99 13.97
CA ASN A 180 -15.00 14.78 15.01
C ASN A 180 -15.41 13.93 16.21
N GLY A 181 -15.29 12.61 16.09
CA GLY A 181 -15.53 11.65 17.16
C GLY A 181 -15.99 10.30 16.63
N VAL A 182 -15.97 9.30 17.50
CA VAL A 182 -16.47 7.96 17.21
C VAL A 182 -17.83 7.80 17.87
N VAL A 183 -18.85 7.47 17.07
CA VAL A 183 -20.25 7.39 17.49
C VAL A 183 -20.72 5.93 17.50
N CYS A 184 -21.45 5.54 18.53
CA CYS A 184 -22.22 4.29 18.56
C CYS A 184 -23.72 4.60 18.62
N ILE A 185 -24.54 3.91 17.83
CA ILE A 185 -25.99 4.09 17.81
C ILE A 185 -26.66 2.92 18.55
N SER A 186 -27.40 3.24 19.64
CA SER A 186 -28.17 2.29 20.44
C SER A 186 -29.65 2.47 20.20
N GLY A 187 -30.37 1.36 20.10
CA GLY A 187 -31.84 1.38 19.98
C GLY A 187 -32.35 1.88 18.62
N LYS A 188 -33.63 2.25 18.60
CA LYS A 188 -34.32 2.82 17.43
C LYS A 188 -34.10 4.33 17.40
N LEU A 189 -33.82 4.87 16.23
CA LEU A 189 -33.71 6.31 16.00
C LEU A 189 -35.10 6.92 15.77
N LYS A 190 -35.25 8.19 16.19
CA LYS A 190 -36.42 9.03 15.88
C LYS A 190 -36.10 10.03 14.78
N SER A 191 -34.85 10.49 14.71
CA SER A 191 -34.39 11.50 13.75
C SER A 191 -34.16 10.94 12.34
N TYR A 192 -33.91 9.64 12.20
CA TYR A 192 -33.63 9.01 10.93
C TYR A 192 -34.36 7.68 10.77
N PRO A 193 -34.83 7.32 9.56
CA PRO A 193 -35.62 6.10 9.33
C PRO A 193 -34.80 4.81 9.57
N THR A 194 -33.51 4.86 9.35
CA THR A 194 -32.59 3.69 9.54
C THR A 194 -31.26 4.12 10.13
N LYS A 195 -30.57 3.19 10.84
CA LYS A 195 -29.20 3.42 11.31
C LYS A 195 -28.22 3.66 10.17
N ALA A 196 -28.39 2.99 9.04
CA ALA A 196 -27.56 3.19 7.86
C ALA A 196 -27.69 4.61 7.27
N HIS A 197 -28.88 5.21 7.35
CA HIS A 197 -29.07 6.60 6.94
C HIS A 197 -28.37 7.56 7.90
N ALA A 198 -28.55 7.37 9.20
CA ALA A 198 -27.86 8.16 10.21
C ALA A 198 -26.33 8.05 10.11
N GLU A 199 -25.81 6.85 9.81
CA GLU A 199 -24.38 6.62 9.59
C GLU A 199 -23.85 7.42 8.39
N LYS A 200 -24.59 7.43 7.26
CA LYS A 200 -24.19 8.25 6.09
C LYS A 200 -24.10 9.74 6.44
N VAL A 201 -25.10 10.25 7.18
CA VAL A 201 -25.11 11.64 7.60
C VAL A 201 -23.96 11.92 8.58
N LEU A 202 -23.77 11.11 9.61
CA LEU A 202 -22.67 11.25 10.55
C LEU A 202 -21.31 11.26 9.86
N ASN A 203 -21.11 10.38 8.86
CA ASN A 203 -19.90 10.34 8.07
C ASN A 203 -19.66 11.62 7.25
N GLN A 204 -20.72 12.29 6.78
CA GLN A 204 -20.63 13.59 6.11
C GLN A 204 -20.12 14.69 7.07
N TYR A 205 -20.54 14.62 8.35
CA TYR A 205 -20.07 15.51 9.41
C TYR A 205 -18.75 15.07 10.05
N GLY A 206 -18.03 14.11 9.46
CA GLY A 206 -16.70 13.69 9.93
C GLY A 206 -16.70 12.75 11.14
N PHE A 207 -17.84 12.16 11.51
CA PHE A 207 -17.90 11.13 12.56
C PHE A 207 -17.69 9.73 12.00
N VAL A 208 -17.07 8.85 12.78
CA VAL A 208 -16.96 7.40 12.47
C VAL A 208 -18.01 6.65 13.30
N VAL A 209 -18.84 5.83 12.65
CA VAL A 209 -19.86 5.04 13.34
C VAL A 209 -19.38 3.62 13.59
N LYS A 210 -19.50 3.16 14.84
CA LYS A 210 -19.21 1.78 15.26
C LYS A 210 -20.51 1.08 15.68
N SER A 211 -20.62 -0.20 15.36
CA SER A 211 -21.80 -1.02 15.75
C SER A 211 -21.79 -1.39 17.23
N SER A 212 -20.64 -1.36 17.89
CA SER A 212 -20.45 -1.70 19.31
C SER A 212 -19.76 -0.58 20.07
N LEU A 213 -19.96 -0.54 21.40
CA LEU A 213 -19.37 0.45 22.29
C LEU A 213 -17.92 0.05 22.64
N THR A 214 -16.99 0.32 21.70
CA THR A 214 -15.53 0.10 21.91
C THR A 214 -14.94 1.20 22.78
N LYS A 215 -13.65 1.05 23.17
CA LYS A 215 -12.93 2.07 23.97
C LYS A 215 -12.79 3.42 23.25
N GLU A 216 -12.84 3.41 21.93
CA GLU A 216 -12.68 4.60 21.06
C GLU A 216 -13.96 5.42 20.93
N VAL A 217 -15.12 4.89 21.33
CA VAL A 217 -16.41 5.57 21.20
C VAL A 217 -16.48 6.70 22.21
N SER A 218 -16.63 7.92 21.69
CA SER A 218 -16.79 9.16 22.47
C SER A 218 -18.23 9.61 22.63
N ILE A 219 -19.13 9.13 21.76
CA ILE A 219 -20.53 9.55 21.72
C ILE A 219 -21.44 8.32 21.56
N LEU A 220 -22.47 8.20 22.40
CA LEU A 220 -23.55 7.23 22.25
C LEU A 220 -24.85 7.95 21.88
N VAL A 221 -25.44 7.60 20.74
CA VAL A 221 -26.77 8.08 20.35
C VAL A 221 -27.81 7.09 20.86
N ASN A 222 -28.71 7.54 21.75
CA ASN A 222 -29.84 6.77 22.26
C ASN A 222 -31.13 7.64 22.24
N GLU A 223 -31.79 7.66 21.10
CA GLU A 223 -33.06 8.39 20.92
C GLU A 223 -34.31 7.62 21.39
N SER A 224 -34.13 6.32 21.66
CA SER A 224 -35.26 5.50 22.15
C SER A 224 -35.68 5.87 23.58
N GLY A 225 -34.74 6.40 24.36
CA GLY A 225 -34.96 6.68 25.78
C GLY A 225 -34.94 5.43 26.68
N ILE A 226 -34.75 4.25 26.06
CA ILE A 226 -34.71 2.98 26.79
C ILE A 226 -33.28 2.76 27.32
N GLU A 227 -33.19 2.51 28.62
CA GLU A 227 -31.92 2.13 29.24
C GLU A 227 -31.53 0.73 28.75
N SER A 228 -30.36 0.62 28.13
CA SER A 228 -29.81 -0.62 27.63
C SER A 228 -28.44 -0.86 28.26
N ALA A 229 -27.92 -2.11 28.17
CA ALA A 229 -26.57 -2.41 28.64
C ALA A 229 -25.53 -1.48 28.01
N LYS A 230 -25.71 -1.07 26.74
CA LYS A 230 -24.84 -0.07 26.08
C LYS A 230 -24.96 1.30 26.75
N THR A 231 -26.16 1.73 27.13
CA THR A 231 -26.39 3.04 27.78
C THR A 231 -25.73 3.05 29.14
N GLN A 232 -25.90 1.99 29.93
CA GLN A 232 -25.28 1.87 31.25
C GLN A 232 -23.75 1.88 31.11
N THR A 233 -23.18 1.06 30.23
CA THR A 233 -21.73 1.05 29.98
C THR A 233 -21.18 2.39 29.51
N ALA A 234 -21.97 3.14 28.72
CA ALA A 234 -21.58 4.48 28.28
C ALA A 234 -21.49 5.47 29.45
N ARG A 235 -22.46 5.43 30.38
CA ARG A 235 -22.45 6.24 31.62
C ARG A 235 -21.24 5.90 32.48
N ASP A 236 -20.98 4.61 32.74
CA ASP A 236 -19.88 4.13 33.57
C ASP A 236 -18.51 4.58 33.01
N ARG A 237 -18.44 4.77 31.70
CA ARG A 237 -17.22 5.21 31.00
C ARG A 237 -17.15 6.71 30.73
N GLY A 238 -18.14 7.50 31.11
CA GLY A 238 -18.19 8.93 30.85
C GLY A 238 -18.40 9.30 29.38
N VAL A 239 -18.93 8.37 28.55
CA VAL A 239 -19.23 8.60 27.13
C VAL A 239 -20.44 9.54 27.02
N LYS A 240 -20.31 10.58 26.17
CA LYS A 240 -21.40 11.55 25.93
C LYS A 240 -22.62 10.84 25.32
N ILE A 241 -23.77 10.93 25.97
CA ILE A 241 -25.04 10.34 25.50
C ILE A 241 -25.90 11.44 24.86
N ILE A 242 -26.37 11.18 23.62
CA ILE A 242 -27.20 12.09 22.83
C ILE A 242 -28.57 11.47 22.62
N ASN A 243 -29.62 12.22 22.93
CA ASN A 243 -31.01 11.79 22.83
C ASN A 243 -31.72 12.34 21.58
N ASN A 244 -31.08 13.23 20.83
CA ASN A 244 -31.59 13.80 19.59
C ASN A 244 -30.40 14.10 18.64
N LEU A 245 -30.29 13.32 17.59
CA LEU A 245 -29.17 13.40 16.67
C LEU A 245 -29.23 14.64 15.77
N ASN A 246 -30.46 15.04 15.35
CA ASN A 246 -30.63 16.25 14.53
C ASN A 246 -30.23 17.52 15.28
N LYS A 247 -30.61 17.61 16.55
CA LYS A 247 -30.24 18.75 17.39
C LYS A 247 -28.73 18.81 17.57
N PHE A 248 -28.11 17.68 17.84
CA PHE A 248 -26.64 17.57 17.99
C PHE A 248 -25.90 18.00 16.72
N LEU A 249 -26.36 17.57 15.53
CA LEU A 249 -25.75 17.94 14.25
C LEU A 249 -26.02 19.39 13.83
N GLY A 250 -27.07 20.00 14.34
CA GLY A 250 -27.36 21.42 14.12
C GLY A 250 -26.61 22.37 15.07
N GLU A 251 -25.97 21.86 16.11
CA GLU A 251 -25.16 22.61 17.08
C GLU A 251 -23.66 22.60 16.73
N ILE A 252 -23.24 21.85 15.67
CA ILE A 252 -21.86 21.72 15.18
C ILE A 252 -21.71 22.44 13.85
#